data_7472fc5b9afb627dccb15b1b64e2b071
#
_entry.id   7472fc5b9afb627dccb15b1b64e2b071
#
_cell.length_a   1.000
_cell.length_b   1.000
_cell.length_c   1.000
_cell.angle_alpha   90.00
_cell.angle_beta   90.00
_cell.angle_gamma   90.00
#
_symmetry.space_group_name_H-M   'P 1'
#
loop_
_entity.id
_entity.type
_entity.pdbx_description
1 polymer ?
#
loop_
_entity_poly.entity_id
_entity_poly.type
_entity_poly.pdbx_seq_one_letter_code
_entity_poly.pdbx_strand_id
1 'polypeptide(L)'
;MSVNITFLGGANTVTGSKYLISDGQHNLLVDCGLFQGYKQLRLRNWTPLPIVPNQLDAILLTHAHLDHSGYLPLLARDGFEGRIFATPGTRALCGILLPDSGHIQEEDAAFANRHGFSKHAPALPLYTRQDALDCLPLIRAIDYTHTFEPISGWRATFSHAGHILGAASVLLEVAGRRILFSGDLGRTDDLIMQPPDRAPPADTVLIESTYGDREHPHEDLLAELGPALERVSARGGVAVVPVFAVGRAQAVLHAIAELKAQGDIPKSLPVFLDSPMAIHTTQLVAQYAAEYRLNNQQIHALTHCATMVNTPDESKALANRHGPMVILAASGMATGGRVLHHLAHYAGDHRNMILLTGFQAPGTRGATLASGSKSVRIHGRDVAVAAEVVQLQSASAHADAQQLMAWLRTLREAPGQVYIVHGEMGASDELRKRIQHGLGWRALVPEHGSTWPT
;
A
#
# COMPACT_ATOMS: atom_id res chain seq x y z
N MET A 1 -34.65 -1.30 -9.72
CA MET A 1 -33.72 -2.45 -9.57
C MET A 1 -32.98 -2.26 -8.26
N SER A 2 -32.77 -3.33 -7.50
CA SER A 2 -31.97 -3.25 -6.26
C SER A 2 -30.49 -3.35 -6.62
N VAL A 3 -29.69 -2.39 -6.18
CA VAL A 3 -28.23 -2.45 -6.32
C VAL A 3 -27.67 -3.10 -5.06
N ASN A 4 -26.81 -4.09 -5.23
CA ASN A 4 -26.22 -4.84 -4.12
C ASN A 4 -24.68 -4.71 -4.14
N ILE A 5 -24.08 -4.77 -2.96
CA ILE A 5 -22.62 -4.83 -2.76
C ILE A 5 -22.28 -6.18 -2.15
N THR A 6 -21.37 -6.94 -2.77
CA THR A 6 -20.81 -8.16 -2.22
C THR A 6 -19.35 -7.93 -1.82
N PHE A 7 -19.00 -8.24 -0.57
CA PHE A 7 -17.69 -8.01 0.02
C PHE A 7 -16.78 -9.22 -0.20
N LEU A 8 -16.00 -9.22 -1.28
CA LEU A 8 -15.13 -10.33 -1.68
C LEU A 8 -13.71 -10.23 -1.08
N GLY A 9 -13.42 -9.14 -0.36
CA GLY A 9 -12.15 -8.90 0.30
C GLY A 9 -12.15 -7.57 1.04
N GLY A 10 -11.08 -7.25 1.77
CA GLY A 10 -11.04 -6.05 2.62
C GLY A 10 -12.06 -6.09 3.78
N ALA A 11 -12.66 -7.23 4.08
CA ALA A 11 -13.59 -7.42 5.19
C ALA A 11 -12.88 -8.11 6.35
N ASN A 12 -12.80 -7.44 7.50
CA ASN A 12 -12.05 -7.87 8.71
C ASN A 12 -10.56 -8.15 8.44
N THR A 13 -9.98 -7.49 7.46
CA THR A 13 -8.56 -7.57 7.09
C THR A 13 -8.16 -6.36 6.26
N VAL A 14 -6.89 -5.97 6.34
CA VAL A 14 -6.28 -4.89 5.55
C VAL A 14 -5.78 -5.37 4.18
N THR A 15 -6.30 -6.49 3.63
CA THR A 15 -5.79 -7.01 2.36
C THR A 15 -6.89 -7.59 1.48
N GLY A 16 -6.59 -7.67 0.18
CA GLY A 16 -7.43 -8.35 -0.81
C GLY A 16 -8.71 -7.61 -1.16
N SER A 17 -8.71 -6.28 -1.07
CA SER A 17 -9.88 -5.42 -1.32
C SER A 17 -10.54 -5.72 -2.64
N LYS A 18 -11.83 -6.11 -2.60
CA LYS A 18 -12.68 -6.42 -3.74
C LYS A 18 -14.13 -6.22 -3.35
N TYR A 19 -14.82 -5.30 -4.03
CA TYR A 19 -16.22 -4.99 -3.77
C TYR A 19 -17.01 -5.14 -5.08
N LEU A 20 -17.85 -6.16 -5.16
CA LEU A 20 -18.68 -6.43 -6.36
C LEU A 20 -20.00 -5.70 -6.23
N ILE A 21 -20.28 -4.83 -7.18
CA ILE A 21 -21.52 -4.07 -7.31
C ILE A 21 -22.33 -4.69 -8.44
N SER A 22 -23.59 -5.04 -8.16
CA SER A 22 -24.49 -5.62 -9.15
C SER A 22 -25.90 -5.05 -9.04
N ASP A 23 -26.52 -4.77 -10.20
CA ASP A 23 -27.93 -4.43 -10.32
C ASP A 23 -28.79 -5.60 -10.87
N GLY A 24 -28.16 -6.77 -11.02
CA GLY A 24 -28.75 -7.98 -11.57
C GLY A 24 -28.59 -8.11 -13.09
N GLN A 25 -28.16 -7.07 -13.79
CA GLN A 25 -27.85 -7.08 -15.23
C GLN A 25 -26.37 -6.84 -15.47
N HIS A 26 -25.80 -5.90 -14.74
CA HIS A 26 -24.39 -5.49 -14.83
C HIS A 26 -23.63 -5.79 -13.55
N ASN A 27 -22.33 -6.03 -13.70
CA ASN A 27 -21.42 -6.33 -12.61
C ASN A 27 -20.15 -5.48 -12.73
N LEU A 28 -19.87 -4.70 -11.70
CA LEU A 28 -18.71 -3.84 -11.60
C LEU A 28 -17.93 -4.19 -10.34
N LEU A 29 -16.62 -4.29 -10.44
CA LEU A 29 -15.74 -4.50 -9.29
C LEU A 29 -15.05 -3.18 -8.92
N VAL A 30 -15.07 -2.82 -7.65
CA VAL A 30 -14.21 -1.77 -7.11
C VAL A 30 -13.06 -2.45 -6.38
N ASP A 31 -11.85 -2.18 -6.83
CA ASP A 31 -10.61 -2.86 -6.50
C ASP A 31 -10.59 -4.37 -6.83
N CYS A 32 -9.37 -4.88 -7.01
CA CYS A 32 -9.12 -6.28 -7.32
C CYS A 32 -7.77 -6.71 -6.74
N GLY A 33 -7.69 -6.74 -5.41
CA GLY A 33 -6.45 -6.89 -4.66
C GLY A 33 -6.08 -8.33 -4.32
N LEU A 34 -4.80 -8.55 -4.01
CA LEU A 34 -4.28 -9.80 -3.45
C LEU A 34 -4.45 -9.84 -1.94
N PHE A 35 -4.88 -10.97 -1.42
CA PHE A 35 -4.72 -11.27 0.00
C PHE A 35 -3.25 -11.50 0.35
N GLN A 36 -2.78 -10.86 1.41
CA GLN A 36 -1.41 -10.93 1.91
C GLN A 36 -1.39 -11.38 3.39
N GLY A 37 -0.21 -11.50 3.99
CA GLY A 37 -0.05 -11.84 5.41
C GLY A 37 -0.30 -13.31 5.73
N TYR A 38 -1.28 -13.63 6.54
CA TYR A 38 -1.55 -14.99 7.02
C TYR A 38 -1.78 -15.99 5.89
N LYS A 39 -1.30 -17.23 6.08
CA LYS A 39 -1.44 -18.30 5.10
C LYS A 39 -2.89 -18.53 4.68
N GLN A 40 -3.83 -18.49 5.62
CA GLN A 40 -5.27 -18.68 5.33
C GLN A 40 -5.81 -17.61 4.37
N LEU A 41 -5.39 -16.36 4.53
CA LEU A 41 -5.76 -15.27 3.62
C LEU A 41 -5.12 -15.48 2.24
N ARG A 42 -3.82 -15.76 2.18
CA ARG A 42 -3.12 -16.02 0.90
C ARG A 42 -3.70 -17.18 0.11
N LEU A 43 -4.24 -18.20 0.78
CA LEU A 43 -4.92 -19.31 0.12
C LEU A 43 -6.21 -18.88 -0.61
N ARG A 44 -6.86 -17.78 -0.19
CA ARG A 44 -8.01 -17.22 -0.89
C ARG A 44 -7.68 -16.70 -2.29
N ASN A 45 -6.43 -16.34 -2.56
CA ASN A 45 -6.00 -15.94 -3.91
C ASN A 45 -6.09 -17.09 -4.94
N TRP A 46 -6.11 -18.34 -4.48
CA TRP A 46 -6.24 -19.54 -5.30
C TRP A 46 -7.68 -20.02 -5.45
N THR A 47 -8.61 -19.37 -4.75
CA THR A 47 -10.04 -19.66 -4.85
C THR A 47 -10.66 -18.77 -5.93
N PRO A 48 -11.36 -19.33 -6.93
CA PRO A 48 -12.06 -18.54 -7.93
C PRO A 48 -13.03 -17.54 -7.30
N LEU A 49 -13.20 -16.38 -7.93
CA LEU A 49 -14.24 -15.44 -7.54
C LEU A 49 -15.64 -16.06 -7.76
N PRO A 50 -16.67 -15.65 -7.00
CA PRO A 50 -18.04 -16.15 -7.16
C PRO A 50 -18.73 -15.60 -8.42
N ILE A 51 -17.98 -14.96 -9.30
CA ILE A 51 -18.40 -14.46 -10.59
C ILE A 51 -17.38 -14.87 -11.65
N VAL A 52 -17.83 -15.31 -12.80
CA VAL A 52 -16.97 -15.65 -13.93
C VAL A 52 -16.34 -14.36 -14.48
N PRO A 53 -15.03 -14.28 -14.74
CA PRO A 53 -14.35 -13.05 -15.13
C PRO A 53 -14.98 -12.32 -16.33
N ASN A 54 -15.46 -13.04 -17.34
CA ASN A 54 -16.13 -12.46 -18.51
C ASN A 54 -17.55 -11.91 -18.24
N GLN A 55 -18.09 -12.11 -17.03
CA GLN A 55 -19.36 -11.49 -16.58
C GLN A 55 -19.14 -10.16 -15.85
N LEU A 56 -17.88 -9.75 -15.66
CA LEU A 56 -17.54 -8.44 -15.15
C LEU A 56 -17.48 -7.44 -16.31
N ASP A 57 -18.30 -6.39 -16.25
CA ASP A 57 -18.36 -5.35 -17.28
C ASP A 57 -17.17 -4.38 -17.15
N ALA A 58 -16.82 -4.00 -15.92
CA ALA A 58 -15.75 -3.03 -15.64
C ALA A 58 -15.14 -3.20 -14.24
N ILE A 59 -13.97 -2.59 -14.07
CA ILE A 59 -13.30 -2.45 -12.77
C ILE A 59 -12.95 -0.98 -12.54
N LEU A 60 -13.23 -0.47 -11.33
CA LEU A 60 -12.73 0.82 -10.85
C LEU A 60 -11.62 0.55 -9.84
N LEU A 61 -10.44 1.09 -10.08
CA LEU A 61 -9.27 0.89 -9.23
C LEU A 61 -8.99 2.16 -8.43
N THR A 62 -9.05 2.06 -7.11
CA THR A 62 -8.79 3.19 -6.20
C THR A 62 -7.33 3.59 -6.21
N HIS A 63 -6.41 2.64 -6.11
CA HIS A 63 -4.97 2.89 -6.14
C HIS A 63 -4.18 1.61 -6.47
N ALA A 64 -2.85 1.75 -6.58
CA ALA A 64 -2.01 0.72 -7.16
C ALA A 64 -1.41 -0.29 -6.17
N HIS A 65 -1.60 -0.17 -4.84
CA HIS A 65 -1.10 -1.19 -3.91
C HIS A 65 -1.62 -2.57 -4.27
N LEU A 66 -0.80 -3.61 -4.05
CA LEU A 66 -1.11 -4.97 -4.50
C LEU A 66 -2.34 -5.58 -3.82
N ASP A 67 -2.69 -5.13 -2.63
CA ASP A 67 -3.91 -5.52 -1.92
C ASP A 67 -5.18 -4.84 -2.47
N HIS A 68 -5.02 -3.93 -3.47
CA HIS A 68 -6.09 -3.31 -4.25
C HIS A 68 -6.03 -3.64 -5.74
N SER A 69 -4.84 -3.89 -6.30
CA SER A 69 -4.62 -4.10 -7.74
C SER A 69 -4.06 -5.47 -8.13
N GLY A 70 -3.42 -6.14 -7.18
CA GLY A 70 -2.53 -7.27 -7.49
C GLY A 70 -3.20 -8.54 -8.00
N TYR A 71 -4.53 -8.65 -7.97
CA TYR A 71 -5.27 -9.77 -8.53
C TYR A 71 -5.68 -9.51 -10.00
N LEU A 72 -5.53 -8.30 -10.50
CA LEU A 72 -5.89 -7.91 -11.88
C LEU A 72 -5.26 -8.80 -12.96
N PRO A 73 -3.94 -9.13 -12.89
CA PRO A 73 -3.32 -9.99 -13.91
C PRO A 73 -3.93 -11.39 -13.98
N LEU A 74 -4.26 -11.97 -12.81
CA LEU A 74 -4.92 -13.26 -12.74
C LEU A 74 -6.33 -13.19 -13.36
N LEU A 75 -7.08 -12.15 -13.04
CA LEU A 75 -8.42 -11.96 -13.55
C LEU A 75 -8.44 -11.78 -15.08
N ALA A 76 -7.48 -11.01 -15.63
CA ALA A 76 -7.30 -10.82 -17.06
C ALA A 76 -6.94 -12.13 -17.76
N ARG A 77 -5.97 -12.90 -17.22
CA ARG A 77 -5.59 -14.22 -17.73
C ARG A 77 -6.78 -15.19 -17.72
N ASP A 78 -7.63 -15.11 -16.71
CA ASP A 78 -8.78 -16.02 -16.53
C ASP A 78 -10.03 -15.56 -17.32
N GLY A 79 -9.90 -14.54 -18.20
CA GLY A 79 -10.89 -14.17 -19.21
C GLY A 79 -11.65 -12.86 -18.95
N PHE A 80 -11.16 -11.97 -18.10
CA PHE A 80 -11.70 -10.61 -18.01
C PHE A 80 -11.24 -9.80 -19.23
N GLU A 81 -12.21 -9.29 -20.01
CA GLU A 81 -11.98 -8.48 -21.22
C GLU A 81 -12.49 -7.04 -21.09
N GLY A 82 -13.10 -6.70 -19.95
CA GLY A 82 -13.64 -5.37 -19.67
C GLY A 82 -12.53 -4.32 -19.50
N ARG A 83 -12.94 -3.08 -19.19
CA ARG A 83 -11.99 -1.99 -18.92
C ARG A 83 -11.73 -1.83 -17.43
N ILE A 84 -10.50 -1.51 -17.11
CA ILE A 84 -10.08 -1.12 -15.76
C ILE A 84 -9.87 0.39 -15.79
N PHE A 85 -10.63 1.13 -14.99
CA PHE A 85 -10.49 2.58 -14.92
C PHE A 85 -9.71 2.96 -13.65
N ALA A 86 -8.72 3.82 -13.82
CA ALA A 86 -7.86 4.29 -12.73
C ALA A 86 -7.38 5.71 -13.04
N THR A 87 -6.81 6.40 -12.05
CA THR A 87 -6.14 7.68 -12.29
C THR A 87 -4.85 7.50 -13.10
N PRO A 88 -4.31 8.56 -13.74
CA PRO A 88 -3.02 8.48 -14.44
C PRO A 88 -1.87 7.99 -13.55
N GLY A 89 -1.78 8.48 -12.30
CA GLY A 89 -0.78 8.06 -11.32
C GLY A 89 -0.89 6.57 -10.96
N THR A 90 -2.10 6.10 -10.68
CA THR A 90 -2.38 4.68 -10.40
C THR A 90 -2.01 3.80 -11.60
N ARG A 91 -2.39 4.20 -12.83
CA ARG A 91 -2.00 3.45 -14.03
C ARG A 91 -0.48 3.36 -14.19
N ALA A 92 0.24 4.47 -13.97
CA ALA A 92 1.70 4.48 -14.06
C ALA A 92 2.35 3.54 -13.03
N LEU A 93 1.85 3.56 -11.78
CA LEU A 93 2.32 2.66 -10.73
C LEU A 93 1.99 1.19 -11.02
N CYS A 94 0.81 0.87 -11.55
CA CYS A 94 0.46 -0.50 -11.96
C CYS A 94 1.45 -1.04 -13.00
N GLY A 95 1.94 -0.18 -13.92
CA GLY A 95 2.96 -0.53 -14.90
C GLY A 95 4.30 -0.97 -14.29
N ILE A 96 4.58 -0.57 -13.04
CA ILE A 96 5.76 -0.97 -12.28
C ILE A 96 5.44 -2.16 -11.38
N LEU A 97 4.37 -2.07 -10.59
CA LEU A 97 4.08 -2.99 -9.49
C LEU A 97 3.60 -4.37 -9.97
N LEU A 98 2.71 -4.41 -10.97
CA LEU A 98 2.13 -5.67 -11.41
C LEU A 98 3.15 -6.60 -12.09
N PRO A 99 4.00 -6.11 -13.04
CA PRO A 99 5.05 -6.95 -13.62
C PRO A 99 6.10 -7.40 -12.60
N ASP A 100 6.48 -6.55 -11.64
CA ASP A 100 7.42 -6.92 -10.58
C ASP A 100 6.82 -7.99 -9.66
N SER A 101 5.54 -7.86 -9.29
CA SER A 101 4.84 -8.89 -8.51
C SER A 101 4.78 -10.23 -9.23
N GLY A 102 4.49 -10.25 -10.55
CA GLY A 102 4.52 -11.46 -11.35
C GLY A 102 5.91 -12.11 -11.36
N HIS A 103 6.94 -11.31 -11.58
CA HIS A 103 8.34 -11.80 -11.57
C HIS A 103 8.74 -12.41 -10.22
N ILE A 104 8.42 -11.76 -9.11
CA ILE A 104 8.69 -12.29 -7.76
C ILE A 104 7.98 -13.63 -7.56
N GLN A 105 6.75 -13.79 -8.00
CA GLN A 105 6.00 -15.05 -7.89
C GLN A 105 6.62 -16.17 -8.75
N GLU A 106 7.13 -15.84 -9.95
CA GLU A 106 7.86 -16.80 -10.80
C GLU A 106 9.17 -17.25 -10.13
N GLU A 107 9.91 -16.31 -9.52
CA GLU A 107 11.14 -16.63 -8.79
C GLU A 107 10.85 -17.52 -7.56
N ASP A 108 9.81 -17.19 -6.79
CA ASP A 108 9.39 -17.98 -5.63
C ASP A 108 8.98 -19.41 -6.03
N ALA A 109 8.22 -19.56 -7.12
CA ALA A 109 7.83 -20.86 -7.65
C ALA A 109 9.04 -21.67 -8.14
N ALA A 110 9.96 -21.02 -8.87
CA ALA A 110 11.19 -21.66 -9.34
C ALA A 110 12.10 -22.06 -8.17
N PHE A 111 12.20 -21.23 -7.13
CA PHE A 111 12.95 -21.56 -5.92
C PHE A 111 12.32 -22.73 -5.17
N ALA A 112 11.00 -22.75 -5.00
CA ALA A 112 10.28 -23.85 -4.35
C ALA A 112 10.46 -25.19 -5.10
N ASN A 113 10.44 -25.16 -6.43
CA ASN A 113 10.67 -26.35 -7.26
C ASN A 113 12.10 -26.87 -7.14
N ARG A 114 13.12 -25.99 -7.15
CA ARG A 114 14.53 -26.39 -7.00
C ARG A 114 14.84 -27.02 -5.65
N HIS A 115 14.15 -26.61 -4.59
CA HIS A 115 14.45 -27.03 -3.21
C HIS A 115 13.42 -27.99 -2.63
N GLY A 116 12.37 -28.35 -3.38
CA GLY A 116 11.34 -29.28 -2.93
C GLY A 116 10.48 -28.78 -1.75
N PHE A 117 10.31 -27.46 -1.60
CA PHE A 117 9.56 -26.88 -0.48
C PHE A 117 8.05 -26.85 -0.71
N SER A 118 7.61 -27.01 -1.96
CA SER A 118 6.19 -26.99 -2.28
C SER A 118 5.54 -28.35 -2.07
N LYS A 119 4.29 -28.35 -1.62
CA LYS A 119 3.41 -29.52 -1.65
C LYS A 119 2.88 -29.83 -3.05
N HIS A 120 3.00 -28.87 -3.97
CA HIS A 120 2.59 -28.98 -5.36
C HIS A 120 3.81 -29.27 -6.24
N ALA A 121 3.67 -30.18 -7.19
CA ALA A 121 4.73 -30.54 -8.12
C ALA A 121 4.20 -30.48 -9.57
N PRO A 122 4.56 -29.43 -10.32
CA PRO A 122 5.39 -28.29 -9.91
C PRO A 122 4.63 -27.24 -9.09
N ALA A 123 5.36 -26.43 -8.30
CA ALA A 123 4.87 -25.18 -7.79
C ALA A 123 4.69 -24.19 -8.96
N LEU A 124 3.58 -23.50 -9.00
CA LEU A 124 3.25 -22.50 -10.03
C LEU A 124 3.09 -21.11 -9.39
N PRO A 125 3.44 -20.03 -10.12
CA PRO A 125 3.06 -18.69 -9.72
C PRO A 125 1.54 -18.52 -9.85
N LEU A 126 0.96 -17.62 -9.09
CA LEU A 126 -0.44 -17.27 -9.23
C LEU A 126 -0.70 -16.62 -10.60
N TYR A 127 0.23 -15.78 -11.04
CA TYR A 127 0.34 -15.24 -12.41
C TYR A 127 1.81 -14.90 -12.69
N THR A 128 2.13 -14.80 -13.98
CA THR A 128 3.48 -14.51 -14.47
C THR A 128 3.67 -13.00 -14.70
N ARG A 129 4.91 -12.59 -14.91
CA ARG A 129 5.24 -11.24 -15.38
C ARG A 129 4.53 -10.94 -16.71
N GLN A 130 4.43 -11.93 -17.61
CA GLN A 130 3.75 -11.74 -18.90
C GLN A 130 2.25 -11.50 -18.72
N ASP A 131 1.57 -12.27 -17.86
CA ASP A 131 0.15 -12.03 -17.54
C ASP A 131 -0.08 -10.60 -17.05
N ALA A 132 0.85 -10.08 -16.23
CA ALA A 132 0.78 -8.70 -15.76
C ALA A 132 0.94 -7.70 -16.90
N LEU A 133 1.91 -7.91 -17.82
CA LEU A 133 2.11 -7.05 -19.00
C LEU A 133 0.88 -7.07 -19.92
N ASP A 134 0.25 -8.22 -20.11
CA ASP A 134 -0.95 -8.40 -20.94
C ASP A 134 -2.19 -7.74 -20.32
N CYS A 135 -2.22 -7.59 -18.98
CA CYS A 135 -3.28 -6.88 -18.27
C CYS A 135 -3.20 -5.35 -18.42
N LEU A 136 -2.00 -4.76 -18.52
CA LEU A 136 -1.80 -3.31 -18.52
C LEU A 136 -2.60 -2.55 -19.60
N PRO A 137 -2.75 -3.04 -20.85
CA PRO A 137 -3.56 -2.39 -21.88
C PRO A 137 -5.05 -2.24 -21.54
N LEU A 138 -5.58 -3.02 -20.59
CA LEU A 138 -6.95 -2.90 -20.12
C LEU A 138 -7.15 -1.66 -19.24
N ILE A 139 -6.07 -1.11 -18.65
CA ILE A 139 -6.12 0.02 -17.73
C ILE A 139 -6.24 1.33 -18.52
N ARG A 140 -7.37 2.02 -18.34
CA ARG A 140 -7.66 3.32 -18.91
C ARG A 140 -7.53 4.41 -17.84
N ALA A 141 -6.72 5.42 -18.12
CA ALA A 141 -6.56 6.56 -17.23
C ALA A 141 -7.73 7.54 -17.34
N ILE A 142 -8.24 7.99 -16.20
CA ILE A 142 -9.28 9.02 -16.05
C ILE A 142 -8.76 10.03 -15.03
N ASP A 143 -8.80 11.31 -15.37
CA ASP A 143 -8.37 12.38 -14.49
C ASP A 143 -9.33 12.56 -13.30
N TYR A 144 -8.80 13.06 -12.20
CA TYR A 144 -9.61 13.42 -11.05
C TYR A 144 -10.71 14.43 -11.40
N THR A 145 -11.81 14.35 -10.70
CA THR A 145 -13.01 15.21 -10.88
C THR A 145 -13.74 15.05 -12.22
N HIS A 146 -13.19 14.24 -13.13
CA HIS A 146 -13.86 13.95 -14.39
C HIS A 146 -14.87 12.81 -14.20
N THR A 147 -16.16 13.10 -14.51
CA THR A 147 -17.20 12.08 -14.47
C THR A 147 -17.21 11.30 -15.78
N PHE A 148 -17.27 9.98 -15.70
CA PHE A 148 -17.28 9.07 -16.85
C PHE A 148 -18.26 7.91 -16.62
N GLU A 149 -18.59 7.19 -17.68
CA GLU A 149 -19.46 6.01 -17.64
C GLU A 149 -18.61 4.73 -17.81
N PRO A 150 -18.32 3.99 -16.72
CA PRO A 150 -17.66 2.68 -16.84
C PRO A 150 -18.55 1.63 -17.48
N ILE A 151 -19.85 1.75 -17.29
CA ILE A 151 -20.93 0.95 -17.86
C ILE A 151 -22.02 1.94 -18.27
N SER A 152 -22.75 1.66 -19.35
CA SER A 152 -23.84 2.54 -19.81
C SER A 152 -24.86 2.81 -18.69
N GLY A 153 -25.11 4.08 -18.40
CA GLY A 153 -26.01 4.52 -17.34
C GLY A 153 -25.43 4.47 -15.91
N TRP A 154 -24.20 3.99 -15.72
CA TRP A 154 -23.47 4.07 -14.46
C TRP A 154 -22.42 5.17 -14.55
N ARG A 155 -22.39 6.09 -13.63
CA ARG A 155 -21.41 7.18 -13.62
C ARG A 155 -20.43 7.02 -12.48
N ALA A 156 -19.16 7.29 -12.75
CA ALA A 156 -18.11 7.26 -11.75
C ALA A 156 -17.28 8.55 -11.77
N THR A 157 -16.76 8.95 -10.61
CA THR A 157 -15.88 10.11 -10.46
C THR A 157 -14.79 9.77 -9.45
N PHE A 158 -13.53 10.06 -9.79
CA PHE A 158 -12.39 9.93 -8.89
C PHE A 158 -12.13 11.26 -8.18
N SER A 159 -11.86 11.22 -6.86
CA SER A 159 -11.41 12.34 -6.05
C SER A 159 -10.11 11.99 -5.35
N HIS A 160 -9.25 12.95 -5.05
CA HIS A 160 -7.97 12.68 -4.37
C HIS A 160 -8.19 12.00 -3.01
N ALA A 161 -7.52 10.87 -2.80
CA ALA A 161 -7.51 10.17 -1.51
C ALA A 161 -6.25 10.47 -0.66
N GLY A 162 -5.20 11.04 -1.26
CA GLY A 162 -4.01 11.53 -0.55
C GLY A 162 -3.09 10.44 0.01
N HIS A 163 -3.34 9.16 -0.29
CA HIS A 163 -2.62 8.03 0.31
C HIS A 163 -1.27 7.75 -0.37
N ILE A 164 -1.28 7.57 -1.68
CA ILE A 164 -0.09 7.43 -2.54
C ILE A 164 -0.37 8.13 -3.88
N LEU A 165 0.65 8.24 -4.73
CA LEU A 165 0.50 8.73 -6.09
C LEU A 165 -0.69 8.06 -6.79
N GLY A 166 -1.60 8.84 -7.31
CA GLY A 166 -2.77 8.37 -8.05
C GLY A 166 -3.92 7.85 -7.19
N ALA A 167 -3.78 7.78 -5.87
CA ALA A 167 -4.83 7.25 -4.99
C ALA A 167 -6.10 8.10 -5.05
N ALA A 168 -7.25 7.42 -5.19
CA ALA A 168 -8.54 8.03 -5.34
C ALA A 168 -9.62 7.42 -4.44
N SER A 169 -10.49 8.26 -3.93
CA SER A 169 -11.84 7.87 -3.54
C SER A 169 -12.72 7.79 -4.79
N VAL A 170 -13.69 6.90 -4.81
CA VAL A 170 -14.56 6.66 -5.95
C VAL A 170 -16.02 6.92 -5.59
N LEU A 171 -16.64 7.89 -6.23
CA LEU A 171 -18.09 8.03 -6.21
C LEU A 171 -18.68 7.29 -7.40
N LEU A 172 -19.55 6.29 -7.13
CA LEU A 172 -20.29 5.53 -8.14
C LEU A 172 -21.77 5.89 -8.03
N GLU A 173 -22.36 6.32 -9.14
CA GLU A 173 -23.78 6.62 -9.26
C GLU A 173 -24.45 5.58 -10.16
N VAL A 174 -25.39 4.82 -9.61
CA VAL A 174 -26.09 3.73 -10.29
C VAL A 174 -27.53 3.64 -9.81
N ALA A 175 -28.48 3.54 -10.72
CA ALA A 175 -29.92 3.41 -10.43
C ALA A 175 -30.44 4.48 -9.42
N GLY A 176 -29.93 5.70 -9.49
CA GLY A 176 -30.29 6.80 -8.59
C GLY A 176 -29.66 6.71 -7.18
N ARG A 177 -28.74 5.77 -6.95
CA ARG A 177 -27.99 5.64 -5.71
C ARG A 177 -26.56 6.14 -5.90
N ARG A 178 -26.01 6.77 -4.86
CA ARG A 178 -24.63 7.26 -4.79
C ARG A 178 -23.86 6.41 -3.78
N ILE A 179 -22.87 5.68 -4.23
CA ILE A 179 -22.03 4.81 -3.42
C ILE A 179 -20.63 5.40 -3.42
N LEU A 180 -20.10 5.73 -2.25
CA LEU A 180 -18.77 6.29 -2.08
C LEU A 180 -17.82 5.24 -1.49
N PHE A 181 -16.76 4.96 -2.19
CA PHE A 181 -15.64 4.13 -1.75
C PHE A 181 -14.50 5.07 -1.36
N SER A 182 -14.06 5.02 -0.11
CA SER A 182 -12.93 5.85 0.32
C SER A 182 -11.63 5.50 -0.40
N GLY A 183 -11.47 4.24 -0.84
CA GLY A 183 -10.14 3.68 -1.04
C GLY A 183 -9.37 3.74 0.27
N ASP A 184 -8.05 3.79 0.19
CA ASP A 184 -7.21 4.10 1.34
C ASP A 184 -7.03 5.62 1.43
N LEU A 185 -7.38 6.19 2.58
CA LEU A 185 -7.28 7.62 2.82
C LEU A 185 -5.92 8.00 3.39
N GLY A 186 -5.32 8.99 2.79
CA GLY A 186 -4.08 9.56 3.29
C GLY A 186 -4.29 10.47 4.50
N ARG A 187 -3.17 10.80 5.15
CA ARG A 187 -3.14 11.77 6.25
C ARG A 187 -3.38 13.18 5.70
N THR A 188 -4.09 14.00 6.48
CA THR A 188 -4.26 15.42 6.15
C THR A 188 -2.97 16.23 6.32
N ASP A 189 -2.06 15.72 7.15
CA ASP A 189 -0.75 16.27 7.49
C ASP A 189 0.42 15.46 6.92
N ASP A 190 0.18 14.66 5.85
CA ASP A 190 1.25 13.88 5.20
C ASP A 190 2.40 14.78 4.74
N LEU A 191 3.63 14.26 4.88
CA LEU A 191 4.85 15.02 4.60
C LEU A 191 5.00 15.37 3.11
N ILE A 192 4.54 14.52 2.22
CA ILE A 192 4.76 14.67 0.77
C ILE A 192 3.47 14.69 -0.07
N MET A 193 2.40 14.02 0.36
CA MET A 193 1.17 13.91 -0.42
C MET A 193 0.21 15.07 -0.16
N GLN A 194 -0.58 15.46 -1.18
CA GLN A 194 -1.72 16.33 -0.98
C GLN A 194 -2.75 15.65 -0.05
N PRO A 195 -3.48 16.40 0.79
CA PRO A 195 -4.52 15.81 1.63
C PRO A 195 -5.67 15.25 0.80
N PRO A 196 -6.48 14.31 1.37
CA PRO A 196 -7.67 13.83 0.70
C PRO A 196 -8.69 14.96 0.46
N ASP A 197 -9.39 14.90 -0.67
CA ASP A 197 -10.53 15.74 -0.96
C ASP A 197 -11.67 15.49 0.02
N ARG A 198 -12.58 16.45 0.15
CA ARG A 198 -13.81 16.30 0.93
C ARG A 198 -14.67 15.20 0.33
N ALA A 199 -15.30 14.39 1.19
CA ALA A 199 -16.23 13.37 0.77
C ALA A 199 -17.42 13.99 0.00
N PRO A 200 -17.70 13.58 -1.24
CA PRO A 200 -18.89 14.00 -1.96
C PRO A 200 -20.14 13.41 -1.29
N PRO A 201 -21.33 14.02 -1.47
CA PRO A 201 -22.57 13.48 -0.94
C PRO A 201 -22.84 12.04 -1.44
N ALA A 202 -23.15 11.12 -0.54
CA ALA A 202 -23.36 9.71 -0.85
C ALA A 202 -24.49 9.11 0.02
N ASP A 203 -25.22 8.14 -0.55
CA ASP A 203 -26.27 7.41 0.16
C ASP A 203 -25.71 6.22 0.92
N THR A 204 -24.63 5.64 0.40
CA THR A 204 -23.85 4.55 1.03
C THR A 204 -22.37 4.87 0.97
N VAL A 205 -21.65 4.64 2.07
CA VAL A 205 -20.20 4.86 2.16
C VAL A 205 -19.50 3.56 2.56
N LEU A 206 -18.45 3.20 1.82
CA LEU A 206 -17.46 2.20 2.25
C LEU A 206 -16.21 2.97 2.69
N ILE A 207 -15.82 2.81 3.95
CA ILE A 207 -14.67 3.53 4.52
C ILE A 207 -13.62 2.54 5.04
N GLU A 208 -12.34 2.83 4.74
CA GLU A 208 -11.21 2.10 5.31
C GLU A 208 -11.15 2.24 6.84
N SER A 209 -10.42 1.33 7.49
CA SER A 209 -10.27 1.32 8.94
C SER A 209 -8.92 0.81 9.41
N THR A 210 -7.87 0.99 8.62
CA THR A 210 -6.51 0.53 8.95
C THR A 210 -6.06 0.99 10.32
N TYR A 211 -6.32 2.25 10.66
CA TYR A 211 -6.05 2.85 11.98
C TYR A 211 -7.34 3.34 12.69
N GLY A 212 -8.44 2.63 12.50
CA GLY A 212 -9.73 3.01 13.11
C GLY A 212 -9.75 2.98 14.63
N ASP A 213 -8.76 2.37 15.26
CA ASP A 213 -8.64 2.17 16.71
C ASP A 213 -7.65 3.14 17.40
N ARG A 214 -6.88 3.93 16.64
CA ARG A 214 -5.82 4.77 17.22
C ARG A 214 -5.62 6.08 16.49
N GLU A 215 -4.89 6.98 17.13
CA GLU A 215 -4.44 8.25 16.58
C GLU A 215 -2.92 8.20 16.35
N HIS A 216 -2.44 8.93 15.35
CA HIS A 216 -1.02 9.06 15.10
C HIS A 216 -0.37 9.95 16.16
N PRO A 217 0.94 9.75 16.47
CA PRO A 217 1.69 10.70 17.27
C PRO A 217 1.67 12.10 16.63
N HIS A 218 1.75 13.12 17.47
CA HIS A 218 1.85 14.51 17.01
C HIS A 218 3.23 14.85 16.43
N GLU A 219 4.23 14.02 16.71
CA GLU A 219 5.59 14.17 16.18
C GLU A 219 5.61 13.82 14.69
N ASP A 220 6.33 14.63 13.92
CA ASP A 220 6.51 14.38 12.50
C ASP A 220 7.67 13.40 12.23
N LEU A 221 7.78 12.94 10.98
CA LEU A 221 8.80 11.98 10.56
C LEU A 221 10.23 12.52 10.76
N LEU A 222 10.45 13.84 10.62
CA LEU A 222 11.77 14.44 10.79
C LEU A 222 12.21 14.35 12.26
N ALA A 223 11.28 14.62 13.19
CA ALA A 223 11.54 14.57 14.64
C ALA A 223 11.88 13.15 15.12
N GLU A 224 11.29 12.11 14.51
CA GLU A 224 11.64 10.71 14.83
C GLU A 224 12.91 10.24 14.11
N LEU A 225 13.10 10.58 12.84
CA LEU A 225 14.18 10.09 11.99
C LEU A 225 15.51 10.75 12.27
N GLY A 226 15.54 12.07 12.48
CA GLY A 226 16.77 12.83 12.70
C GLY A 226 17.62 12.29 13.84
N PRO A 227 17.10 12.22 15.08
CA PRO A 227 17.84 11.66 16.22
C PRO A 227 18.25 10.20 16.03
N ALA A 228 17.48 9.39 15.32
CA ALA A 228 17.83 8.01 15.02
C ALA A 228 19.03 7.92 14.08
N LEU A 229 19.05 8.72 13.01
CA LEU A 229 20.17 8.79 12.06
C LEU A 229 21.43 9.41 12.67
N GLU A 230 21.28 10.39 13.56
CA GLU A 230 22.39 10.95 14.31
C GLU A 230 23.05 9.88 15.20
N ARG A 231 22.26 9.14 15.99
CA ARG A 231 22.77 8.06 16.86
C ARG A 231 23.52 6.98 16.08
N VAL A 232 22.97 6.49 14.98
CA VAL A 232 23.62 5.44 14.19
C VAL A 232 24.88 5.96 13.51
N SER A 233 24.87 7.21 13.04
CA SER A 233 26.03 7.84 12.43
C SER A 233 27.17 8.04 13.43
N ALA A 234 26.87 8.50 14.65
CA ALA A 234 27.86 8.69 15.72
C ALA A 234 28.54 7.37 16.10
N ARG A 235 27.86 6.23 16.00
CA ARG A 235 28.41 4.88 16.24
C ARG A 235 29.20 4.32 15.06
N GLY A 236 29.23 5.01 13.91
CA GLY A 236 29.77 4.50 12.65
C GLY A 236 28.99 3.33 12.08
N GLY A 237 27.72 3.20 12.44
CA GLY A 237 26.84 2.10 12.08
C GLY A 237 26.07 2.32 10.78
N VAL A 238 25.36 1.28 10.36
CA VAL A 238 24.48 1.27 9.17
C VAL A 238 23.03 1.29 9.61
N ALA A 239 22.23 2.23 9.07
CA ALA A 239 20.79 2.21 9.19
C ALA A 239 20.19 1.42 8.03
N VAL A 240 19.59 0.25 8.31
CA VAL A 240 18.79 -0.51 7.34
C VAL A 240 17.34 -0.09 7.51
N VAL A 241 16.73 0.42 6.44
CA VAL A 241 15.37 0.96 6.44
C VAL A 241 14.49 0.12 5.50
N PRO A 242 13.75 -0.87 6.03
CA PRO A 242 12.72 -1.55 5.29
C PRO A 242 11.62 -0.57 4.87
N VAL A 243 11.43 -0.38 3.57
CA VAL A 243 10.45 0.58 3.03
C VAL A 243 9.50 -0.07 2.03
N PHE A 244 8.27 0.40 1.99
CA PHE A 244 7.41 0.15 0.84
C PHE A 244 7.93 0.99 -0.34
N ALA A 245 7.99 0.38 -1.51
CA ALA A 245 8.57 1.01 -2.70
C ALA A 245 7.78 2.25 -3.16
N VAL A 246 6.49 2.28 -2.85
CA VAL A 246 5.57 3.38 -3.17
C VAL A 246 5.18 4.13 -1.90
N GLY A 247 5.26 5.45 -1.93
CA GLY A 247 4.92 6.37 -0.86
C GLY A 247 5.98 6.47 0.23
N ARG A 248 6.29 5.35 0.94
CA ARG A 248 7.21 5.35 2.08
C ARG A 248 8.65 5.66 1.72
N ALA A 249 9.17 5.04 0.66
CA ALA A 249 10.53 5.30 0.22
C ALA A 249 10.71 6.79 -0.10
N GLN A 250 9.74 7.40 -0.77
CA GLN A 250 9.77 8.81 -1.16
C GLN A 250 9.65 9.73 0.06
N ALA A 251 8.77 9.41 1.02
CA ALA A 251 8.64 10.19 2.27
C ALA A 251 9.93 10.17 3.10
N VAL A 252 10.57 9.00 3.24
CA VAL A 252 11.85 8.88 3.98
C VAL A 252 12.98 9.59 3.23
N LEU A 253 13.04 9.50 1.90
CA LEU A 253 14.05 10.24 1.11
C LEU A 253 13.88 11.75 1.26
N HIS A 254 12.62 12.24 1.22
CA HIS A 254 12.35 13.66 1.46
C HIS A 254 12.77 14.09 2.86
N ALA A 255 12.39 13.33 3.90
CA ALA A 255 12.78 13.62 5.28
C ALA A 255 14.33 13.66 5.45
N ILE A 256 15.05 12.72 4.85
CA ILE A 256 16.53 12.73 4.87
C ILE A 256 17.08 13.95 4.14
N ALA A 257 16.51 14.35 3.00
CA ALA A 257 16.92 15.53 2.26
C ALA A 257 16.74 16.81 3.09
N GLU A 258 15.59 16.96 3.76
CA GLU A 258 15.31 18.09 4.64
C GLU A 258 16.26 18.11 5.86
N LEU A 259 16.47 16.98 6.55
CA LEU A 259 17.40 16.89 7.68
C LEU A 259 18.83 17.25 7.27
N LYS A 260 19.28 16.85 6.06
CA LYS A 260 20.58 17.27 5.52
C LYS A 260 20.63 18.78 5.22
N ALA A 261 19.54 19.34 4.71
CA ALA A 261 19.44 20.77 4.40
C ALA A 261 19.48 21.63 5.69
N GLN A 262 18.78 21.18 6.74
CA GLN A 262 18.73 21.82 8.05
C GLN A 262 20.05 21.67 8.84
N GLY A 263 20.85 20.64 8.52
CA GLY A 263 22.12 20.35 9.19
C GLY A 263 21.96 19.43 10.41
N ASP A 264 20.80 18.84 10.61
CA ASP A 264 20.49 17.91 11.71
C ASP A 264 21.20 16.56 11.54
N ILE A 265 21.54 16.23 10.30
CA ILE A 265 22.42 15.09 9.97
C ILE A 265 23.51 15.51 8.99
N PRO A 266 24.67 14.82 8.97
CA PRO A 266 25.76 15.19 8.08
C PRO A 266 25.33 15.16 6.61
N LYS A 267 25.62 16.23 5.86
CA LYS A 267 25.38 16.28 4.41
C LYS A 267 26.11 15.16 3.66
N SER A 268 27.26 14.74 4.18
CA SER A 268 28.10 13.67 3.64
C SER A 268 27.58 12.25 3.96
N LEU A 269 26.56 12.08 4.81
CA LEU A 269 26.01 10.77 5.14
C LEU A 269 25.51 10.08 3.86
N PRO A 270 26.12 8.94 3.43
CA PRO A 270 25.71 8.24 2.24
C PRO A 270 24.33 7.63 2.42
N VAL A 271 23.48 7.77 1.41
CA VAL A 271 22.14 7.18 1.34
C VAL A 271 22.04 6.34 0.09
N PHE A 272 21.53 5.14 0.20
CA PHE A 272 21.36 4.20 -0.90
C PHE A 272 19.89 3.78 -1.00
N LEU A 273 19.33 3.82 -2.22
CA LEU A 273 18.02 3.25 -2.51
C LEU A 273 18.23 1.94 -3.27
N ASP A 274 18.11 0.82 -2.54
CA ASP A 274 18.35 -0.52 -3.06
C ASP A 274 17.04 -1.29 -3.33
N SER A 275 16.29 -0.76 -4.29
CA SER A 275 15.06 -1.37 -4.79
C SER A 275 14.74 -0.83 -6.19
N PRO A 276 14.83 -1.65 -7.26
CA PRO A 276 14.46 -1.20 -8.61
C PRO A 276 13.05 -0.61 -8.68
N MET A 277 12.08 -1.24 -8.02
CA MET A 277 10.72 -0.73 -7.93
C MET A 277 10.66 0.67 -7.29
N ALA A 278 11.31 0.87 -6.13
CA ALA A 278 11.34 2.16 -5.46
C ALA A 278 12.07 3.23 -6.29
N ILE A 279 13.10 2.86 -7.03
CA ILE A 279 13.82 3.75 -7.96
C ILE A 279 12.87 4.24 -9.06
N HIS A 280 12.18 3.32 -9.75
CA HIS A 280 11.23 3.68 -10.81
C HIS A 280 10.07 4.52 -10.27
N THR A 281 9.54 4.18 -9.09
CA THR A 281 8.50 4.98 -8.43
C THR A 281 8.98 6.38 -8.07
N THR A 282 10.21 6.52 -7.59
CA THR A 282 10.80 7.83 -7.26
C THR A 282 10.93 8.72 -8.52
N GLN A 283 11.19 8.13 -9.69
CA GLN A 283 11.22 8.87 -10.96
C GLN A 283 9.85 9.45 -11.34
N LEU A 284 8.74 8.79 -10.95
CA LEU A 284 7.39 9.29 -11.22
C LEU A 284 7.05 10.56 -10.41
N VAL A 285 7.72 10.82 -9.28
CA VAL A 285 7.43 11.99 -8.43
C VAL A 285 7.53 13.29 -9.22
N ALA A 286 8.56 13.44 -10.03
CA ALA A 286 8.74 14.65 -10.86
C ALA A 286 7.68 14.75 -11.99
N GLN A 287 7.26 13.61 -12.55
CA GLN A 287 6.24 13.58 -13.60
C GLN A 287 4.85 13.96 -13.09
N TYR A 288 4.53 13.62 -11.84
CA TYR A 288 3.24 13.85 -11.21
C TYR A 288 3.33 14.86 -10.06
N ALA A 289 4.18 15.89 -10.21
CA ALA A 289 4.46 16.88 -9.17
C ALA A 289 3.19 17.52 -8.55
N ALA A 290 2.12 17.69 -9.32
CA ALA A 290 0.86 18.26 -8.86
C ALA A 290 0.14 17.43 -7.79
N GLU A 291 0.42 16.13 -7.67
CA GLU A 291 -0.15 15.27 -6.64
C GLU A 291 0.60 15.36 -5.29
N TYR A 292 1.73 16.06 -5.29
CA TYR A 292 2.56 16.27 -4.10
C TYR A 292 2.44 17.71 -3.60
N ARG A 293 2.57 17.89 -2.29
CA ARG A 293 2.62 19.23 -1.64
C ARG A 293 4.02 19.84 -1.67
N LEU A 294 4.95 19.20 -2.37
CA LEU A 294 6.34 19.59 -2.50
C LEU A 294 6.53 20.58 -3.64
N ASN A 295 7.39 21.58 -3.45
CA ASN A 295 7.85 22.44 -4.53
C ASN A 295 8.93 21.74 -5.39
N ASN A 296 9.27 22.34 -6.54
CA ASN A 296 10.24 21.77 -7.48
C ASN A 296 11.62 21.54 -6.87
N GLN A 297 12.06 22.39 -5.94
CA GLN A 297 13.36 22.24 -5.26
C GLN A 297 13.34 21.03 -4.31
N GLN A 298 12.27 20.84 -3.58
CA GLN A 298 12.06 19.69 -2.68
C GLN A 298 11.96 18.39 -3.47
N ILE A 299 11.24 18.38 -4.60
CA ILE A 299 11.16 17.23 -5.52
C ILE A 299 12.55 16.88 -6.04
N HIS A 300 13.33 17.88 -6.47
CA HIS A 300 14.71 17.65 -6.91
C HIS A 300 15.57 17.09 -5.78
N ALA A 301 15.50 17.66 -4.58
CA ALA A 301 16.26 17.18 -3.43
C ALA A 301 15.92 15.72 -3.08
N LEU A 302 14.63 15.37 -3.06
CA LEU A 302 14.15 14.02 -2.82
C LEU A 302 14.69 13.03 -3.85
N THR A 303 14.58 13.35 -5.14
CA THR A 303 14.97 12.46 -6.25
C THR A 303 16.49 12.25 -6.36
N HIS A 304 17.30 13.17 -5.80
CA HIS A 304 18.76 13.13 -5.83
C HIS A 304 19.39 12.84 -4.45
N CYS A 305 18.57 12.58 -3.41
CA CYS A 305 19.04 12.35 -2.05
C CYS A 305 19.87 11.07 -1.90
N ALA A 306 19.61 10.05 -2.72
CA ALA A 306 20.21 8.73 -2.61
C ALA A 306 20.94 8.29 -3.88
N THR A 307 21.97 7.46 -3.70
CA THR A 307 22.57 6.67 -4.80
C THR A 307 21.64 5.51 -5.14
N MET A 308 21.22 5.44 -6.41
CA MET A 308 20.34 4.38 -6.91
C MET A 308 21.13 3.08 -7.13
N VAL A 309 20.68 1.97 -6.54
CA VAL A 309 21.30 0.65 -6.63
C VAL A 309 20.43 -0.24 -7.52
N ASN A 310 20.84 -0.42 -8.76
CA ASN A 310 20.00 -1.06 -9.78
C ASN A 310 20.23 -2.57 -9.87
N THR A 311 21.48 -3.02 -9.75
CA THR A 311 21.87 -4.42 -9.99
C THR A 311 22.07 -5.22 -8.70
N PRO A 312 21.94 -6.56 -8.74
CA PRO A 312 22.26 -7.41 -7.61
C PRO A 312 23.72 -7.31 -7.16
N ASP A 313 24.66 -7.07 -8.08
CA ASP A 313 26.07 -6.96 -7.74
C ASP A 313 26.39 -5.63 -7.03
N GLU A 314 25.78 -4.52 -7.45
CA GLU A 314 25.82 -3.25 -6.70
C GLU A 314 25.26 -3.42 -5.28
N SER A 315 24.13 -4.13 -5.14
CA SER A 315 23.51 -4.43 -3.85
C SER A 315 24.45 -5.23 -2.93
N LYS A 316 25.10 -6.28 -3.46
CA LYS A 316 26.09 -7.07 -2.72
C LYS A 316 27.31 -6.23 -2.32
N ALA A 317 27.73 -5.31 -3.18
CA ALA A 317 28.85 -4.43 -2.89
C ALA A 317 28.62 -3.51 -1.67
N LEU A 318 27.37 -3.20 -1.33
CA LEU A 318 27.04 -2.45 -0.11
C LEU A 318 27.49 -3.19 1.16
N ALA A 319 27.42 -4.52 1.19
CA ALA A 319 27.88 -5.34 2.31
C ALA A 319 29.39 -5.20 2.61
N ASN A 320 30.18 -4.76 1.64
CA ASN A 320 31.62 -4.53 1.79
C ASN A 320 31.96 -3.09 2.20
N ARG A 321 30.95 -2.21 2.34
CA ARG A 321 31.16 -0.82 2.77
C ARG A 321 31.18 -0.75 4.29
N HIS A 322 32.04 0.09 4.81
CA HIS A 322 32.17 0.38 6.23
C HIS A 322 31.87 1.86 6.50
N GLY A 323 31.49 2.16 7.73
CA GLY A 323 31.15 3.50 8.17
C GLY A 323 29.67 3.83 8.10
N PRO A 324 29.28 5.03 8.56
CA PRO A 324 27.88 5.38 8.64
C PRO A 324 27.28 5.50 7.24
N MET A 325 26.14 4.86 7.04
CA MET A 325 25.31 4.98 5.83
C MET A 325 23.86 4.57 6.12
N VAL A 326 22.97 4.97 5.21
CA VAL A 326 21.56 4.60 5.22
C VAL A 326 21.25 3.75 3.99
N ILE A 327 20.60 2.60 4.16
CA ILE A 327 20.17 1.72 3.07
C ILE A 327 18.66 1.58 3.15
N LEU A 328 17.95 2.20 2.20
CA LEU A 328 16.52 1.99 2.00
C LEU A 328 16.32 0.82 1.04
N ALA A 329 15.62 -0.22 1.46
CA ALA A 329 15.38 -1.39 0.62
C ALA A 329 13.95 -1.94 0.79
N ALA A 330 13.33 -2.39 -0.28
CA ALA A 330 12.02 -3.05 -0.21
C ALA A 330 12.20 -4.54 0.19
N SER A 331 11.25 -5.14 0.95
CA SER A 331 9.90 -4.72 1.32
C SER A 331 9.83 -4.09 2.72
N GLY A 332 8.80 -3.23 2.91
CA GLY A 332 8.61 -2.50 4.17
C GLY A 332 8.29 -3.36 5.40
N MET A 333 7.76 -4.57 5.21
CA MET A 333 7.49 -5.54 6.29
C MET A 333 8.53 -6.66 6.37
N ALA A 334 9.66 -6.53 5.66
CA ALA A 334 10.72 -7.52 5.55
C ALA A 334 10.23 -8.94 5.16
N THR A 335 9.25 -9.01 4.26
CA THR A 335 8.67 -10.27 3.79
C THR A 335 9.49 -10.93 2.69
N GLY A 336 10.22 -10.14 1.89
CA GLY A 336 11.02 -10.59 0.76
C GLY A 336 11.98 -9.50 0.28
N GLY A 337 12.61 -9.72 -0.87
CA GLY A 337 13.44 -8.74 -1.55
C GLY A 337 14.83 -8.51 -0.95
N ARG A 338 15.51 -7.50 -1.48
CA ARG A 338 16.93 -7.19 -1.13
C ARG A 338 17.12 -6.82 0.33
N VAL A 339 16.09 -6.26 0.99
CA VAL A 339 16.13 -5.92 2.42
C VAL A 339 16.51 -7.10 3.30
N LEU A 340 16.12 -8.33 2.93
CA LEU A 340 16.46 -9.53 3.70
C LEU A 340 17.96 -9.81 3.70
N HIS A 341 18.66 -9.53 2.61
CA HIS A 341 20.11 -9.68 2.55
C HIS A 341 20.80 -8.65 3.47
N HIS A 342 20.33 -7.39 3.46
CA HIS A 342 20.84 -6.36 4.36
C HIS A 342 20.55 -6.68 5.82
N LEU A 343 19.35 -7.12 6.15
CA LEU A 343 19.02 -7.54 7.52
C LEU A 343 19.89 -8.72 7.97
N ALA A 344 20.09 -9.75 7.12
CA ALA A 344 20.93 -10.89 7.43
C ALA A 344 22.40 -10.49 7.68
N HIS A 345 22.88 -9.43 7.03
CA HIS A 345 24.25 -8.94 7.15
C HIS A 345 24.43 -8.00 8.34
N TYR A 346 23.50 -7.05 8.54
CA TYR A 346 23.71 -5.94 9.47
C TYR A 346 23.01 -6.11 10.83
N ALA A 347 22.00 -6.99 10.96
CA ALA A 347 21.24 -7.12 12.20
C ALA A 347 22.05 -7.61 13.41
N GLY A 348 23.15 -8.33 13.19
CA GLY A 348 23.98 -8.89 14.26
C GLY A 348 24.97 -7.91 14.94
N ASP A 349 25.11 -6.69 14.45
CA ASP A 349 26.04 -5.70 15.00
C ASP A 349 25.27 -4.59 15.74
N HIS A 350 25.59 -4.40 17.03
CA HIS A 350 24.97 -3.40 17.91
C HIS A 350 25.20 -1.94 17.47
N ARG A 351 26.17 -1.67 16.62
CA ARG A 351 26.40 -0.34 16.04
C ARG A 351 25.32 0.04 15.03
N ASN A 352 24.71 -0.97 14.42
CA ASN A 352 23.72 -0.80 13.37
C ASN A 352 22.33 -0.51 13.94
N MET A 353 21.44 -0.09 13.05
CA MET A 353 20.05 0.22 13.36
C MET A 353 19.13 -0.33 12.28
N ILE A 354 17.96 -0.81 12.68
CA ILE A 354 16.86 -1.18 11.80
C ILE A 354 15.72 -0.18 12.03
N LEU A 355 15.38 0.59 11.01
CA LEU A 355 14.31 1.61 11.07
C LEU A 355 13.07 1.09 10.36
N LEU A 356 12.08 0.63 11.12
CA LEU A 356 10.81 0.14 10.58
C LEU A 356 9.88 1.32 10.30
N THR A 357 9.38 1.44 9.06
CA THR A 357 8.55 2.55 8.61
C THR A 357 7.06 2.23 8.70
N GLY A 358 6.41 2.63 9.79
CA GLY A 358 4.96 2.49 9.99
C GLY A 358 4.52 1.09 10.43
N PHE A 359 3.28 0.74 10.07
CA PHE A 359 2.60 -0.50 10.49
C PHE A 359 3.34 -1.76 10.03
N GLN A 360 3.41 -2.74 10.93
CA GLN A 360 3.98 -4.05 10.66
C GLN A 360 2.92 -5.12 10.88
N ALA A 361 2.43 -5.72 9.81
CA ALA A 361 1.35 -6.71 9.89
C ALA A 361 1.78 -7.96 10.69
N PRO A 362 0.91 -8.50 11.54
CA PRO A 362 1.18 -9.73 12.28
C PRO A 362 1.62 -10.88 11.37
N GLY A 363 2.56 -11.71 11.85
CA GLY A 363 3.11 -12.83 11.07
C GLY A 363 4.22 -12.44 10.07
N THR A 364 4.62 -11.16 10.02
CA THR A 364 5.74 -10.69 9.21
C THR A 364 7.05 -10.63 10.02
N ARG A 365 8.19 -10.60 9.34
CA ARG A 365 9.49 -10.38 10.00
C ARG A 365 9.60 -8.98 10.59
N GLY A 366 8.99 -7.99 9.94
CA GLY A 366 8.90 -6.64 10.48
C GLY A 366 8.20 -6.61 11.84
N ALA A 367 7.06 -7.32 12.00
CA ALA A 367 6.38 -7.45 13.28
C ALA A 367 7.24 -8.19 14.34
N THR A 368 7.98 -9.22 13.93
CA THR A 368 8.92 -9.92 14.82
C THR A 368 10.03 -8.99 15.30
N LEU A 369 10.58 -8.14 14.43
CA LEU A 369 11.59 -7.15 14.80
C LEU A 369 11.00 -6.07 15.72
N ALA A 370 9.81 -5.55 15.37
CA ALA A 370 9.12 -4.53 16.18
C ALA A 370 8.78 -5.01 17.59
N SER A 371 8.52 -6.33 17.79
CA SER A 371 8.28 -6.91 19.12
C SER A 371 9.54 -7.04 20.00
N GLY A 372 10.72 -6.62 19.51
CA GLY A 372 11.98 -6.71 20.25
C GLY A 372 12.61 -8.10 20.28
N SER A 373 12.23 -8.99 19.35
CA SER A 373 12.84 -10.32 19.22
C SER A 373 14.34 -10.24 19.04
N LYS A 374 15.09 -11.12 19.72
CA LYS A 374 16.55 -11.22 19.62
C LYS A 374 17.02 -12.05 18.43
N SER A 375 16.12 -12.62 17.67
CA SER A 375 16.41 -13.31 16.42
C SER A 375 15.25 -13.20 15.42
N VAL A 376 15.58 -13.27 14.15
CA VAL A 376 14.60 -13.29 13.04
C VAL A 376 14.99 -14.33 12.01
N ARG A 377 14.00 -15.09 11.50
CA ARG A 377 14.27 -16.15 10.52
C ARG A 377 14.36 -15.59 9.10
N ILE A 378 15.56 -15.63 8.51
CA ILE A 378 15.85 -15.15 7.15
C ILE A 378 16.49 -16.28 6.36
N HIS A 379 16.01 -16.57 5.15
CA HIS A 379 16.52 -17.63 4.26
C HIS A 379 16.72 -18.98 4.97
N GLY A 380 15.76 -19.36 5.83
CA GLY A 380 15.81 -20.62 6.57
C GLY A 380 16.76 -20.67 7.77
N ARG A 381 17.46 -19.58 8.08
CA ARG A 381 18.41 -19.46 9.22
C ARG A 381 17.90 -18.45 10.23
N ASP A 382 18.21 -18.67 11.50
CA ASP A 382 17.94 -17.69 12.56
C ASP A 382 19.09 -16.70 12.62
N VAL A 383 18.80 -15.44 12.33
CA VAL A 383 19.72 -14.30 12.35
C VAL A 383 19.57 -13.60 13.69
N ALA A 384 20.66 -13.47 14.44
CA ALA A 384 20.68 -12.72 15.69
C ALA A 384 20.42 -11.23 15.44
N VAL A 385 19.64 -10.58 16.31
CA VAL A 385 19.34 -9.16 16.27
C VAL A 385 19.97 -8.48 17.48
N ALA A 386 21.14 -7.87 17.25
CA ALA A 386 21.85 -7.01 18.21
C ALA A 386 21.71 -5.53 17.84
N ALA A 387 21.38 -5.22 16.58
CA ALA A 387 21.10 -3.87 16.11
C ALA A 387 19.93 -3.25 16.89
N GLU A 388 20.01 -1.93 17.09
CA GLU A 388 18.87 -1.16 17.63
C GLU A 388 17.71 -1.20 16.66
N VAL A 389 16.50 -1.57 17.13
CA VAL A 389 15.29 -1.56 16.32
C VAL A 389 14.43 -0.37 16.73
N VAL A 390 14.15 0.52 15.80
CA VAL A 390 13.30 1.71 16.00
C VAL A 390 12.13 1.62 15.03
N GLN A 391 10.91 1.82 15.52
CA GLN A 391 9.72 1.93 14.71
C GLN A 391 9.32 3.40 14.59
N LEU A 392 9.34 3.93 13.37
CA LEU A 392 8.93 5.29 13.04
C LEU A 392 7.39 5.31 12.92
N GLN A 393 6.71 5.76 13.94
CA GLN A 393 5.26 5.71 14.01
C GLN A 393 4.58 6.77 13.13
N SER A 394 5.21 7.93 13.00
CA SER A 394 4.77 9.03 12.13
C SER A 394 4.85 8.69 10.63
N ALA A 395 5.56 7.62 10.27
CA ALA A 395 5.73 7.20 8.88
C ALA A 395 4.47 6.53 8.27
N SER A 396 3.28 6.56 8.86
CA SER A 396 2.07 6.01 8.25
C SER A 396 1.52 6.89 7.13
N ALA A 397 1.09 6.30 5.99
CA ALA A 397 0.39 7.02 4.91
C ALA A 397 -1.13 7.01 5.07
N HIS A 398 -1.67 6.15 5.94
CA HIS A 398 -3.12 6.11 6.17
C HIS A 398 -3.55 7.18 7.17
N ALA A 399 -4.74 7.69 6.98
CA ALA A 399 -5.44 8.49 7.96
C ALA A 399 -5.64 7.71 9.27
N ASP A 400 -5.55 8.40 10.40
CA ASP A 400 -5.89 7.84 11.70
C ASP A 400 -7.40 7.94 12.01
N ALA A 401 -7.81 7.41 13.16
CA ALA A 401 -9.21 7.39 13.54
C ALA A 401 -9.85 8.79 13.58
N GLN A 402 -9.11 9.81 14.04
CA GLN A 402 -9.61 11.18 14.09
C GLN A 402 -9.75 11.77 12.68
N GLN A 403 -8.78 11.54 11.82
CA GLN A 403 -8.77 12.00 10.43
C GLN A 403 -9.87 11.31 9.60
N LEU A 404 -10.08 9.98 9.79
CA LEU A 404 -11.21 9.25 9.18
C LEU A 404 -12.55 9.85 9.60
N MET A 405 -12.74 10.11 10.90
CA MET A 405 -13.94 10.75 11.42
C MET A 405 -14.10 12.19 10.90
N ALA A 406 -13.01 12.93 10.75
CA ALA A 406 -13.03 14.29 10.18
C ALA A 406 -13.43 14.25 8.71
N TRP A 407 -12.92 13.27 7.93
CA TRP A 407 -13.28 13.10 6.53
C TRP A 407 -14.78 12.78 6.38
N LEU A 408 -15.32 11.85 7.19
CA LEU A 408 -16.76 11.56 7.21
C LEU A 408 -17.61 12.79 7.52
N ARG A 409 -17.19 13.65 8.45
CA ARG A 409 -17.90 14.90 8.78
C ARG A 409 -17.95 15.91 7.63
N THR A 410 -17.16 15.73 6.56
CA THR A 410 -17.25 16.56 5.37
C THR A 410 -18.46 16.22 4.48
N LEU A 411 -19.10 15.07 4.68
CA LEU A 411 -20.40 14.76 4.08
C LEU A 411 -21.44 15.77 4.57
N ARG A 412 -22.18 16.35 3.63
CA ARG A 412 -23.21 17.37 3.95
C ARG A 412 -24.44 16.76 4.63
N GLU A 413 -24.73 15.52 4.32
CA GLU A 413 -25.88 14.76 4.80
C GLU A 413 -25.41 13.39 5.31
N ALA A 414 -26.09 12.87 6.34
CA ALA A 414 -25.81 11.54 6.85
C ALA A 414 -26.14 10.47 5.79
N PRO A 415 -25.21 9.55 5.49
CA PRO A 415 -25.52 8.43 4.60
C PRO A 415 -26.53 7.48 5.23
N GLY A 416 -27.30 6.78 4.41
CA GLY A 416 -28.21 5.75 4.88
C GLY A 416 -27.48 4.57 5.56
N GLN A 417 -26.27 4.26 5.06
CA GLN A 417 -25.43 3.18 5.60
C GLN A 417 -23.94 3.48 5.41
N VAL A 418 -23.13 3.16 6.43
CA VAL A 418 -21.67 3.12 6.36
C VAL A 418 -21.20 1.67 6.52
N TYR A 419 -20.44 1.16 5.55
CA TYR A 419 -19.73 -0.11 5.65
C TYR A 419 -18.25 0.16 5.98
N ILE A 420 -17.74 -0.51 7.00
CA ILE A 420 -16.36 -0.36 7.46
C ILE A 420 -15.56 -1.52 6.92
N VAL A 421 -14.56 -1.20 6.12
CA VAL A 421 -13.75 -2.15 5.37
C VAL A 421 -12.26 -1.88 5.59
N HIS A 422 -11.40 -2.69 5.00
CA HIS A 422 -9.95 -2.50 4.97
C HIS A 422 -9.37 -2.18 6.35
N GLY A 423 -9.58 -3.07 7.32
CA GLY A 423 -9.06 -2.98 8.68
C GLY A 423 -9.09 -4.33 9.38
N GLU A 424 -8.20 -4.51 10.33
CA GLU A 424 -8.27 -5.65 11.24
C GLU A 424 -9.53 -5.54 12.12
N MET A 425 -10.05 -6.67 12.57
CA MET A 425 -11.34 -6.76 13.28
C MET A 425 -11.48 -5.74 14.43
N GLY A 426 -10.43 -5.56 15.24
CA GLY A 426 -10.44 -4.61 16.35
C GLY A 426 -10.54 -3.15 15.91
N ALA A 427 -9.76 -2.77 14.89
CA ALA A 427 -9.75 -1.41 14.33
C ALA A 427 -11.09 -1.08 13.65
N SER A 428 -11.63 -2.04 12.89
CA SER A 428 -12.93 -1.87 12.22
C SER A 428 -14.08 -1.71 13.25
N ASP A 429 -14.09 -2.51 14.32
CA ASP A 429 -15.15 -2.41 15.34
C ASP A 429 -15.05 -1.11 16.14
N GLU A 430 -13.83 -0.64 16.42
CA GLU A 430 -13.63 0.63 17.11
C GLU A 430 -14.07 1.82 16.26
N LEU A 431 -13.74 1.84 14.96
CA LEU A 431 -14.23 2.88 14.05
C LEU A 431 -15.77 2.82 13.94
N ARG A 432 -16.37 1.63 13.88
CA ARG A 432 -17.84 1.47 13.91
C ARG A 432 -18.46 2.15 15.12
N LYS A 433 -17.90 1.93 16.32
CA LYS A 433 -18.37 2.56 17.55
C LYS A 433 -18.23 4.07 17.49
N ARG A 434 -17.08 4.58 17.02
CA ARG A 434 -16.84 6.03 16.86
C ARG A 434 -17.87 6.68 15.92
N ILE A 435 -18.21 6.02 14.81
CA ILE A 435 -19.22 6.51 13.86
C ILE A 435 -20.61 6.49 14.50
N GLN A 436 -21.00 5.38 15.14
CA GLN A 436 -22.32 5.26 15.77
C GLN A 436 -22.52 6.27 16.92
N HIS A 437 -21.52 6.41 17.79
CA HIS A 437 -21.63 7.30 18.96
C HIS A 437 -21.35 8.77 18.63
N GLY A 438 -20.38 9.03 17.73
CA GLY A 438 -19.91 10.39 17.44
C GLY A 438 -20.67 11.10 16.31
N LEU A 439 -21.31 10.34 15.39
CA LEU A 439 -22.08 10.88 14.26
C LEU A 439 -23.55 10.46 14.30
N GLY A 440 -23.91 9.43 15.09
CA GLY A 440 -25.26 8.88 15.12
C GLY A 440 -25.64 8.10 13.85
N TRP A 441 -24.65 7.72 13.00
CA TRP A 441 -24.92 7.07 11.73
C TRP A 441 -24.98 5.56 11.86
N ARG A 442 -25.70 4.91 10.93
CA ARG A 442 -25.69 3.46 10.81
C ARG A 442 -24.36 2.99 10.26
N ALA A 443 -23.65 2.17 11.02
CA ALA A 443 -22.36 1.64 10.62
C ALA A 443 -22.30 0.13 10.88
N LEU A 444 -21.72 -0.62 9.91
CA LEU A 444 -21.62 -2.07 9.93
C LEU A 444 -20.23 -2.50 9.45
N VAL A 445 -19.64 -3.50 10.07
CA VAL A 445 -18.46 -4.21 9.57
C VAL A 445 -18.97 -5.45 8.83
N PRO A 446 -18.85 -5.50 7.49
CA PRO A 446 -19.36 -6.64 6.71
C PRO A 446 -18.45 -7.87 6.87
N GLU A 447 -19.06 -9.05 6.72
CA GLU A 447 -18.30 -10.29 6.64
C GLU A 447 -17.86 -10.59 5.20
N HIS A 448 -16.76 -11.32 5.06
CA HIS A 448 -16.30 -11.81 3.77
C HIS A 448 -17.36 -12.69 3.09
N GLY A 449 -17.68 -12.40 1.84
CA GLY A 449 -18.71 -13.10 1.05
C GLY A 449 -20.15 -12.64 1.34
N SER A 450 -20.37 -11.73 2.28
CA SER A 450 -21.72 -11.19 2.54
C SER A 450 -22.14 -10.21 1.43
N THR A 451 -23.47 -10.17 1.18
CA THR A 451 -24.10 -9.27 0.20
C THR A 451 -25.13 -8.39 0.90
N TRP A 452 -25.08 -7.09 0.63
CA TRP A 452 -25.96 -6.10 1.23
C TRP A 452 -26.51 -5.13 0.17
N PRO A 453 -27.75 -4.62 0.35
CA PRO A 453 -28.30 -3.58 -0.52
C PRO A 453 -27.61 -2.24 -0.28
N THR A 454 -27.60 -1.36 -1.31
CA THR A 454 -27.12 0.01 -1.25
C THR A 454 -28.17 1.00 -0.75
#